data_1a9fed7fa4e240c826800057d85d98cc
#
_entry.id   1a9fed7fa4e240c826800057d85d98cc
#
_cell.length_a   1.000
_cell.length_b   1.000
_cell.length_c   1.000
_cell.angle_alpha   90.00
_cell.angle_beta   90.00
_cell.angle_gamma   90.00
#
_symmetry.space_group_name_H-M   'P 1'
#
loop_
_entity.id
_entity.type
_entity.pdbx_description
1 polymer ?
#
loop_
_entity_poly.entity_id
_entity_poly.type
_entity_poly.pdbx_seq_one_letter_code
_entity_poly.pdbx_strand_id
1 'polypeptide(L)'
;RSYQHPAILEDMSVQENLQVALPARVFENGGARTVARHLLDEVGLHVHLGTRTDELTVAQKHLLELAKALALNPRVLILDEPTASLDQDATEMLFARVRALKARGTSVIYITHRLAELRQIADRVTVMRDGRKRGSALVRDVSNQDLLDMIVGRKLESAFPPKCPDPAPPVNFEAH
;
A
#
# COMPACT_ATOMS: atom_id res chain seq x y z
N ARG A 1 14.99 3.08 -3.59
CA ARG A 1 14.34 4.38 -3.81
C ARG A 1 12.90 4.07 -4.17
N SER A 2 11.93 4.50 -3.34
CA SER A 2 10.54 4.51 -3.74
C SER A 2 10.35 5.70 -4.68
N TYR A 3 9.83 5.45 -5.86
CA TYR A 3 9.39 6.50 -6.76
C TYR A 3 7.88 6.63 -6.56
N GLN A 4 7.39 7.83 -6.34
CA GLN A 4 5.96 8.13 -6.29
C GLN A 4 5.26 7.94 -7.65
N HIS A 5 6.04 7.67 -8.70
CA HIS A 5 5.56 7.37 -10.04
C HIS A 5 6.14 6.03 -10.47
N PRO A 6 5.32 5.15 -11.07
CA PRO A 6 5.76 3.87 -11.58
C PRO A 6 6.94 4.03 -12.55
N ALA A 7 8.00 3.21 -12.37
CA ALA A 7 9.12 3.15 -13.32
C ALA A 7 8.71 2.40 -14.59
N ILE A 8 7.71 2.94 -15.28
CA ILE A 8 7.09 2.38 -16.47
C ILE A 8 7.54 3.19 -17.68
N LEU A 9 7.90 2.48 -18.73
CA LEU A 9 8.22 3.07 -20.04
C LEU A 9 6.90 3.18 -20.81
N GLU A 10 6.31 4.37 -20.85
CA GLU A 10 4.94 4.60 -21.33
C GLU A 10 4.78 4.28 -22.82
N ASP A 11 5.83 4.44 -23.59
CA ASP A 11 5.84 4.14 -25.04
C ASP A 11 5.90 2.64 -25.38
N MET A 12 6.10 1.78 -24.40
CA MET A 12 6.25 0.34 -24.54
C MET A 12 4.99 -0.42 -24.15
N SER A 13 4.82 -1.61 -24.70
CA SER A 13 3.80 -2.55 -24.26
C SER A 13 4.10 -3.11 -22.87
N VAL A 14 3.10 -3.70 -22.23
CA VAL A 14 3.23 -4.40 -20.94
C VAL A 14 4.32 -5.47 -21.01
N GLN A 15 4.36 -6.27 -22.07
CA GLN A 15 5.39 -7.30 -22.26
C GLN A 15 6.78 -6.70 -22.37
N GLU A 16 6.97 -5.67 -23.17
CA GLU A 16 8.26 -5.01 -23.36
C GLU A 16 8.74 -4.37 -22.06
N ASN A 17 7.84 -3.76 -21.29
CA ASN A 17 8.15 -3.23 -19.96
C ASN A 17 8.69 -4.29 -19.00
N LEU A 18 8.14 -5.51 -19.02
CA LEU A 18 8.66 -6.62 -18.25
C LEU A 18 10.04 -7.07 -18.76
N GLN A 19 10.19 -7.21 -20.10
CA GLN A 19 11.43 -7.68 -20.70
C GLN A 19 12.61 -6.73 -20.49
N VAL A 20 12.38 -5.41 -20.54
CA VAL A 20 13.43 -4.41 -20.31
C VAL A 20 13.81 -4.32 -18.83
N ALA A 21 12.82 -4.46 -17.93
CA ALA A 21 13.04 -4.30 -16.50
C ALA A 21 13.66 -5.54 -15.83
N LEU A 22 13.53 -6.72 -16.45
CA LEU A 22 13.93 -7.99 -15.84
C LEU A 22 15.14 -8.61 -16.55
N PRO A 23 16.05 -9.24 -15.80
CA PRO A 23 17.18 -9.94 -16.40
C PRO A 23 16.70 -11.07 -17.33
N ALA A 24 17.44 -11.33 -18.40
CA ALA A 24 17.11 -12.36 -19.39
C ALA A 24 16.83 -13.74 -18.77
N ARG A 25 17.55 -14.10 -17.68
CA ARG A 25 17.37 -15.36 -16.96
C ARG A 25 15.93 -15.59 -16.45
N VAL A 26 15.17 -14.55 -16.23
CA VAL A 26 13.75 -14.68 -15.80
C VAL A 26 12.91 -15.32 -16.91
N PHE A 27 13.30 -15.16 -18.17
CA PHE A 27 12.56 -15.63 -19.34
C PHE A 27 13.09 -16.94 -19.95
N GLU A 28 14.21 -17.50 -19.41
CA GLU A 28 14.88 -18.68 -19.96
C GLU A 28 14.01 -19.95 -19.94
N ASN A 29 13.18 -20.12 -18.91
CA ASN A 29 12.46 -21.37 -18.66
C ASN A 29 11.02 -21.42 -19.19
N GLY A 30 10.58 -20.51 -20.07
CA GLY A 30 9.18 -20.56 -20.50
C GLY A 30 8.81 -19.66 -21.67
N GLY A 31 9.78 -18.98 -22.25
CA GLY A 31 9.54 -17.95 -23.25
C GLY A 31 8.92 -16.68 -22.67
N ALA A 32 9.29 -15.54 -23.23
CA ALA A 32 8.96 -14.22 -22.68
C ALA A 32 7.44 -14.01 -22.47
N ARG A 33 6.62 -14.52 -23.39
CA ARG A 33 5.16 -14.36 -23.33
C ARG A 33 4.51 -15.14 -22.19
N THR A 34 4.93 -16.39 -21.98
CA THR A 34 4.38 -17.26 -20.92
C THR A 34 4.78 -16.74 -19.55
N VAL A 35 6.06 -16.37 -19.39
CA VAL A 35 6.56 -15.81 -18.14
C VAL A 35 5.88 -14.48 -17.83
N ALA A 36 5.75 -13.59 -18.82
CA ALA A 36 5.06 -12.32 -18.64
C ALA A 36 3.60 -12.53 -18.19
N ARG A 37 2.89 -13.47 -18.79
CA ARG A 37 1.52 -13.80 -18.38
C ARG A 37 1.47 -14.27 -16.93
N HIS A 38 2.34 -15.22 -16.55
CA HIS A 38 2.40 -15.73 -15.18
C HIS A 38 2.68 -14.62 -14.15
N LEU A 39 3.61 -13.71 -14.46
CA LEU A 39 3.92 -12.57 -13.57
C LEU A 39 2.73 -11.62 -13.39
N LEU A 40 1.97 -11.37 -14.46
CA LEU A 40 0.76 -10.55 -14.38
C LEU A 40 -0.34 -11.25 -13.59
N ASP A 41 -0.55 -12.55 -13.79
CA ASP A 41 -1.53 -13.35 -13.07
C ASP A 41 -1.19 -13.41 -11.56
N GLU A 42 0.10 -13.45 -11.20
CA GLU A 42 0.53 -13.40 -9.79
C GLU A 42 0.08 -12.13 -9.06
N VAL A 43 -0.06 -11.01 -9.75
CA VAL A 43 -0.52 -9.74 -9.18
C VAL A 43 -1.99 -9.44 -9.49
N GLY A 44 -2.67 -10.31 -10.25
CA GLY A 44 -4.05 -10.12 -10.67
C GLY A 44 -4.23 -9.05 -11.74
N LEU A 45 -3.19 -8.77 -12.53
CA LEU A 45 -3.28 -7.80 -13.62
C LEU A 45 -3.74 -8.47 -14.91
N HIS A 46 -5.02 -8.34 -15.22
CA HIS A 46 -5.66 -8.93 -16.41
C HIS A 46 -5.72 -7.94 -17.56
N VAL A 47 -4.61 -7.82 -18.30
CA VAL A 47 -4.50 -6.97 -19.50
C VAL A 47 -3.85 -7.75 -20.64
N HIS A 48 -4.03 -7.29 -21.89
CA HIS A 48 -3.32 -7.89 -23.02
C HIS A 48 -1.83 -7.52 -22.95
N LEU A 49 -0.94 -8.48 -23.25
CA LEU A 49 0.51 -8.26 -23.18
C LEU A 49 1.02 -7.17 -24.15
N GLY A 50 0.32 -7.01 -25.27
CA GLY A 50 0.61 -5.98 -26.27
C GLY A 50 -0.02 -4.61 -25.96
N THR A 51 -0.81 -4.47 -24.90
CA THR A 51 -1.38 -3.16 -24.49
C THR A 51 -0.25 -2.20 -24.16
N ARG A 52 -0.32 -1.00 -24.70
CA ARG A 52 0.63 0.07 -24.36
C ARG A 52 0.44 0.51 -22.91
N THR A 53 1.52 0.81 -22.23
CA THR A 53 1.43 1.14 -20.79
C THR A 53 0.90 2.55 -20.53
N ASP A 54 0.90 3.45 -21.51
CA ASP A 54 0.19 4.74 -21.42
C ASP A 54 -1.35 4.58 -21.36
N GLU A 55 -1.90 3.48 -21.92
CA GLU A 55 -3.33 3.15 -21.87
C GLU A 55 -3.78 2.54 -20.53
N LEU A 56 -2.83 2.15 -19.67
CA LEU A 56 -3.13 1.57 -18.36
C LEU A 56 -3.58 2.63 -17.36
N THR A 57 -4.56 2.25 -16.53
CA THR A 57 -4.92 3.04 -15.34
C THR A 57 -3.75 3.11 -14.36
N VAL A 58 -3.77 4.07 -13.45
CA VAL A 58 -2.75 4.21 -12.40
C VAL A 58 -2.66 2.93 -11.55
N ALA A 59 -3.81 2.32 -11.21
CA ALA A 59 -3.85 1.05 -10.48
C ALA A 59 -3.16 -0.08 -11.25
N GLN A 60 -3.43 -0.21 -12.55
CA GLN A 60 -2.79 -1.22 -13.41
C GLN A 60 -1.29 -0.99 -13.56
N LYS A 61 -0.85 0.26 -13.63
CA LYS A 61 0.58 0.62 -13.64
C LYS A 61 1.25 0.17 -12.34
N HIS A 62 0.65 0.41 -11.17
CA HIS A 62 1.18 -0.06 -9.89
C HIS A 62 1.25 -1.59 -9.79
N LEU A 63 0.24 -2.32 -10.30
CA LEU A 63 0.28 -3.77 -10.34
C LEU A 63 1.40 -4.29 -11.27
N LEU A 64 1.65 -3.62 -12.40
CA LEU A 64 2.76 -3.96 -13.30
C LEU A 64 4.13 -3.76 -12.62
N GLU A 65 4.30 -2.67 -11.84
CA GLU A 65 5.50 -2.47 -11.04
C GLU A 65 5.69 -3.55 -9.98
N LEU A 66 4.61 -3.92 -9.30
CA LEU A 66 4.65 -4.99 -8.34
C LEU A 66 5.06 -6.31 -8.99
N ALA A 67 4.53 -6.63 -10.19
CA ALA A 67 4.95 -7.81 -10.95
C ALA A 67 6.46 -7.81 -11.25
N LYS A 68 7.01 -6.65 -11.67
CA LYS A 68 8.45 -6.49 -11.88
C LYS A 68 9.26 -6.75 -10.60
N ALA A 69 8.82 -6.20 -9.48
CA ALA A 69 9.51 -6.35 -8.20
C ALA A 69 9.49 -7.81 -7.71
N LEU A 70 8.37 -8.51 -7.87
CA LEU A 70 8.20 -9.90 -7.45
C LEU A 70 8.99 -10.89 -8.30
N ALA A 71 9.12 -10.63 -9.60
CA ALA A 71 9.89 -11.46 -10.52
C ALA A 71 11.37 -11.61 -10.13
N LEU A 72 11.90 -10.66 -9.36
CA LEU A 72 13.28 -10.67 -8.87
C LEU A 72 13.47 -11.51 -7.61
N ASN A 73 12.42 -12.11 -7.04
CA ASN A 73 12.46 -12.85 -5.77
C ASN A 73 13.20 -12.09 -4.67
N PRO A 74 12.77 -10.89 -4.30
CA PRO A 74 13.52 -10.03 -3.40
C PRO A 74 13.54 -10.62 -1.98
N ARG A 75 14.66 -10.45 -1.27
CA ARG A 75 14.76 -10.75 0.17
C ARG A 75 14.06 -9.68 1.01
N VAL A 76 14.03 -8.45 0.51
CA VAL A 76 13.35 -7.30 1.12
C VAL A 76 12.55 -6.59 0.05
N LEU A 77 11.26 -6.41 0.28
CA LEU A 77 10.35 -5.65 -0.57
C LEU A 77 9.90 -4.39 0.18
N ILE A 78 10.01 -3.24 -0.45
CA ILE A 78 9.53 -1.96 0.10
C ILE A 78 8.35 -1.49 -0.73
N LEU A 79 7.21 -1.30 -0.08
CA LEU A 79 5.97 -0.81 -0.65
C LEU A 79 5.61 0.51 0.02
N ASP A 80 5.52 1.57 -0.77
CA ASP A 80 5.19 2.92 -0.31
C ASP A 80 3.80 3.31 -0.82
N GLU A 81 2.84 3.39 0.10
CA GLU A 81 1.41 3.64 -0.14
C GLU A 81 0.80 2.84 -1.32
N PRO A 82 1.03 1.52 -1.40
CA PRO A 82 0.71 0.76 -2.62
C PRO A 82 -0.80 0.63 -2.89
N THR A 83 -1.65 0.97 -1.93
CA THR A 83 -3.12 0.92 -2.04
C THR A 83 -3.77 2.25 -2.38
N ALA A 84 -2.99 3.33 -2.54
CA ALA A 84 -3.53 4.68 -2.71
C ALA A 84 -4.47 4.81 -3.93
N SER A 85 -4.20 4.04 -5.00
CA SER A 85 -4.97 4.04 -6.25
C SER A 85 -5.72 2.73 -6.52
N LEU A 86 -5.74 1.79 -5.55
CA LEU A 86 -6.42 0.50 -5.67
C LEU A 86 -7.84 0.57 -5.09
N ASP A 87 -8.76 -0.16 -5.71
CA ASP A 87 -10.05 -0.47 -5.11
C ASP A 87 -9.90 -1.55 -4.02
N GLN A 88 -11.01 -1.92 -3.38
CA GLN A 88 -10.99 -2.87 -2.28
C GLN A 88 -10.53 -4.25 -2.72
N ASP A 89 -11.01 -4.74 -3.87
CA ASP A 89 -10.68 -6.07 -4.37
C ASP A 89 -9.19 -6.18 -4.71
N ALA A 90 -8.64 -5.18 -5.41
CA ALA A 90 -7.21 -5.12 -5.72
C ALA A 90 -6.36 -4.98 -4.44
N THR A 91 -6.84 -4.26 -3.42
CA THR A 91 -6.18 -4.14 -2.13
C THR A 91 -6.11 -5.50 -1.41
N GLU A 92 -7.20 -6.25 -1.39
CA GLU A 92 -7.23 -7.59 -0.76
C GLU A 92 -6.32 -8.58 -1.50
N MET A 93 -6.28 -8.52 -2.83
CA MET A 93 -5.33 -9.30 -3.63
C MET A 93 -3.88 -8.95 -3.29
N LEU A 94 -3.53 -7.65 -3.20
CA LEU A 94 -2.21 -7.21 -2.77
C LEU A 94 -1.86 -7.77 -1.39
N PHE A 95 -2.78 -7.71 -0.42
CA PHE A 95 -2.55 -8.25 0.93
C PHE A 95 -2.35 -9.77 0.94
N ALA A 96 -3.08 -10.50 0.12
CA ALA A 96 -2.88 -11.93 -0.05
C ALA A 96 -1.46 -12.22 -0.59
N ARG A 97 -0.96 -11.42 -1.55
CA ARG A 97 0.40 -11.56 -2.10
C ARG A 97 1.47 -11.20 -1.08
N VAL A 98 1.28 -10.11 -0.32
CA VAL A 98 2.19 -9.73 0.77
C VAL A 98 2.29 -10.86 1.81
N ARG A 99 1.17 -11.45 2.20
CA ARG A 99 1.16 -12.62 3.12
C ARG A 99 1.89 -13.83 2.54
N ALA A 100 1.70 -14.13 1.27
CA ALA A 100 2.37 -15.23 0.59
C ALA A 100 3.91 -15.01 0.51
N LEU A 101 4.35 -13.78 0.26
CA LEU A 101 5.77 -13.41 0.26
C LEU A 101 6.41 -13.55 1.66
N LYS A 102 5.71 -13.08 2.69
CA LYS A 102 6.15 -13.27 4.09
C LYS A 102 6.32 -14.75 4.42
N ALA A 103 5.38 -15.60 4.01
CA ALA A 103 5.45 -17.05 4.22
C ALA A 103 6.64 -17.70 3.52
N ARG A 104 7.13 -17.11 2.42
CA ARG A 104 8.35 -17.54 1.69
C ARG A 104 9.64 -16.95 2.27
N GLY A 105 9.56 -16.15 3.35
CA GLY A 105 10.73 -15.56 4.03
C GLY A 105 11.15 -14.18 3.49
N THR A 106 10.37 -13.55 2.60
CA THR A 106 10.62 -12.18 2.19
C THR A 106 10.24 -11.22 3.32
N SER A 107 11.14 -10.32 3.69
CA SER A 107 10.84 -9.22 4.59
C SER A 107 10.13 -8.11 3.82
N VAL A 108 8.99 -7.63 4.33
CA VAL A 108 8.23 -6.55 3.68
C VAL A 108 8.25 -5.31 4.57
N ILE A 109 8.68 -4.18 4.02
CA ILE A 109 8.53 -2.86 4.61
C ILE A 109 7.34 -2.20 3.91
N TYR A 110 6.26 -1.99 4.65
CA TYR A 110 5.01 -1.44 4.14
C TYR A 110 4.78 -0.06 4.75
N ILE A 111 4.77 0.97 3.92
CA ILE A 111 4.57 2.35 4.35
C ILE A 111 3.13 2.73 4.02
N THR A 112 2.39 3.18 5.02
CA THR A 112 0.99 3.62 4.87
C THR A 112 0.61 4.59 5.99
N HIS A 113 -0.37 5.42 5.71
CA HIS A 113 -1.06 6.24 6.71
C HIS A 113 -2.42 5.63 7.12
N ARG A 114 -2.79 4.47 6.56
CA ARG A 114 -4.07 3.79 6.79
C ARG A 114 -3.93 2.73 7.88
N LEU A 115 -4.37 3.04 9.10
CA LEU A 115 -4.23 2.13 10.25
C LEU A 115 -4.94 0.77 10.05
N ALA A 116 -6.05 0.75 9.30
CA ALA A 116 -6.78 -0.49 9.01
C ALA A 116 -5.94 -1.50 8.22
N GLU A 117 -5.03 -1.05 7.36
CA GLU A 117 -4.13 -1.90 6.58
C GLU A 117 -3.09 -2.58 7.47
N LEU A 118 -2.54 -1.82 8.43
CA LEU A 118 -1.53 -2.35 9.37
C LEU A 118 -2.04 -3.59 10.10
N ARG A 119 -3.30 -3.59 10.54
CA ARG A 119 -3.92 -4.71 11.27
C ARG A 119 -4.01 -5.99 10.44
N GLN A 120 -4.06 -5.85 9.11
CA GLN A 120 -4.24 -6.98 8.21
C GLN A 120 -2.94 -7.67 7.82
N ILE A 121 -1.82 -6.94 7.75
CA ILE A 121 -0.59 -7.44 7.13
C ILE A 121 0.67 -7.30 7.97
N ALA A 122 0.71 -6.36 8.92
CA ALA A 122 1.93 -6.04 9.64
C ALA A 122 2.08 -6.85 10.94
N ASP A 123 3.30 -7.27 11.24
CA ASP A 123 3.66 -7.89 12.52
C ASP A 123 4.14 -6.83 13.52
N ARG A 124 4.87 -5.84 12.99
CA ARG A 124 5.46 -4.74 13.76
C ARG A 124 5.15 -3.42 13.08
N VAL A 125 4.87 -2.42 13.87
CA VAL A 125 4.69 -1.03 13.41
C VAL A 125 5.79 -0.14 13.97
N THR A 126 6.24 0.79 13.15
CA THR A 126 7.11 1.90 13.57
C THR A 126 6.48 3.19 13.11
N VAL A 127 6.16 4.05 14.06
CA VAL A 127 5.60 5.37 13.78
C VAL A 127 6.75 6.36 13.57
N MET A 128 6.70 7.05 12.44
CA MET A 128 7.61 8.14 12.09
C MET A 128 6.85 9.46 11.94
N ARG A 129 7.42 10.53 12.45
CA ARG A 129 6.90 11.89 12.29
C ARG A 129 8.05 12.89 12.28
N ASP A 130 8.00 13.87 11.37
CA ASP A 130 9.04 14.91 11.20
C ASP A 130 10.45 14.31 11.03
N GLY A 131 10.57 13.22 10.24
CA GLY A 131 11.83 12.51 10.02
C GLY A 131 12.37 11.74 11.24
N ARG A 132 11.60 11.62 12.34
CA ARG A 132 12.02 10.97 13.58
C ARG A 132 11.11 9.80 13.94
N LYS A 133 11.71 8.73 14.44
CA LYS A 133 10.97 7.61 15.05
C LYS A 133 10.30 8.09 16.33
N ARG A 134 8.99 7.88 16.44
CA ARG A 134 8.17 8.21 17.63
C ARG A 134 7.91 7.00 18.52
N GLY A 135 7.79 5.82 17.91
CA GLY A 135 7.59 4.57 18.63
C GLY A 135 7.71 3.37 17.74
N SER A 136 7.82 2.20 18.33
CA SER A 136 7.76 0.90 17.61
C SER A 136 7.16 -0.14 18.54
N ALA A 137 6.22 -0.94 18.03
CA ALA A 137 5.54 -1.98 18.79
C ALA A 137 5.20 -3.18 17.89
N LEU A 138 4.86 -4.33 18.49
CA LEU A 138 4.16 -5.38 17.77
C LEU A 138 2.72 -4.94 17.56
N VAL A 139 2.17 -5.20 16.38
CA VAL A 139 0.81 -4.77 16.02
C VAL A 139 -0.24 -5.38 16.95
N ARG A 140 -0.01 -6.60 17.45
CA ARG A 140 -0.88 -7.29 18.39
C ARG A 140 -0.91 -6.66 19.80
N ASP A 141 0.16 -5.92 20.18
CA ASP A 141 0.36 -5.40 21.53
C ASP A 141 0.02 -3.90 21.64
N VAL A 142 -0.40 -3.25 20.55
CA VAL A 142 -0.68 -1.82 20.50
C VAL A 142 -2.11 -1.56 20.01
N SER A 143 -2.86 -0.69 20.67
CA SER A 143 -4.20 -0.29 20.24
C SER A 143 -4.15 0.74 19.10
N ASN A 144 -5.28 0.96 18.42
CA ASN A 144 -5.39 2.04 17.42
C ASN A 144 -5.22 3.41 18.10
N GLN A 145 -5.68 3.55 19.34
CA GLN A 145 -5.53 4.78 20.10
C GLN A 145 -4.06 5.07 20.38
N ASP A 146 -3.29 4.08 20.82
CA ASP A 146 -1.86 4.25 21.06
C ASP A 146 -1.10 4.65 19.78
N LEU A 147 -1.47 4.08 18.64
CA LEU A 147 -0.89 4.45 17.34
C LEU A 147 -1.23 5.90 16.98
N LEU A 148 -2.48 6.31 17.17
CA LEU A 148 -2.90 7.69 16.94
C LEU A 148 -2.16 8.66 17.88
N ASP A 149 -2.01 8.33 19.15
CA ASP A 149 -1.27 9.14 20.12
C ASP A 149 0.22 9.29 19.72
N MET A 150 0.84 8.24 19.19
CA MET A 150 2.20 8.32 18.66
C MET A 150 2.29 9.19 17.40
N ILE A 151 1.29 9.14 16.53
CA ILE A 151 1.22 9.93 15.29
C ILE A 151 1.00 11.41 15.62
N VAL A 152 -0.01 11.72 16.46
CA VAL A 152 -0.39 13.10 16.81
C VAL A 152 0.60 13.69 17.81
N GLY A 153 1.17 12.86 18.70
CA GLY A 153 2.12 13.29 19.72
C GLY A 153 1.48 14.00 20.91
N ARG A 154 0.18 13.83 21.11
CA ARG A 154 -0.60 14.28 22.26
C ARG A 154 -1.60 13.19 22.62
N LYS A 155 -1.93 13.03 23.90
CA LYS A 155 -3.10 12.25 24.26
C LYS A 155 -4.33 12.96 23.70
N LEU A 156 -5.14 12.26 22.91
CA LEU A 156 -6.33 12.82 22.25
C LEU A 156 -7.35 13.41 23.24
N GLU A 157 -7.35 12.97 24.48
CA GLU A 157 -8.18 13.54 25.56
C GLU A 157 -7.99 15.05 25.75
N SER A 158 -6.84 15.61 25.33
CA SER A 158 -6.57 17.05 25.43
C SER A 158 -6.80 17.81 24.10
N ALA A 159 -7.16 17.13 23.01
CA ALA A 159 -7.26 17.72 21.67
C ALA A 159 -8.68 18.20 21.30
N PHE A 160 -9.70 17.73 22.02
CA PHE A 160 -11.06 18.22 21.84
C PHE A 160 -11.39 19.18 22.95
N PRO A 161 -11.81 20.44 22.66
CA PRO A 161 -12.38 21.31 23.67
C PRO A 161 -13.60 20.60 24.30
N PRO A 162 -13.84 20.76 25.59
CA PRO A 162 -15.03 20.19 26.23
C PRO A 162 -16.27 20.62 25.41
N LYS A 163 -17.20 19.67 25.18
CA LYS A 163 -18.48 19.98 24.54
C LYS A 163 -19.04 21.24 25.21
N CYS A 164 -19.38 22.24 24.41
CA CYS A 164 -20.16 23.36 24.92
C CYS A 164 -21.37 22.78 25.69
N PRO A 165 -21.65 23.23 26.89
CA PRO A 165 -22.88 22.84 27.56
C PRO A 165 -24.06 23.14 26.63
N ASP A 166 -25.05 22.24 26.63
CA ASP A 166 -26.24 22.42 25.82
C ASP A 166 -26.77 23.84 25.97
N PRO A 167 -27.20 24.47 24.88
CA PRO A 167 -27.77 25.83 24.98
C PRO A 167 -28.89 25.82 26.01
N ALA A 168 -28.88 26.82 26.91
CA ALA A 168 -29.92 26.98 27.89
C ALA A 168 -31.30 26.89 27.24
N PRO A 169 -32.28 26.28 27.89
CA PRO A 169 -33.64 26.18 27.34
C PRO A 169 -34.15 27.56 26.92
N PRO A 170 -34.94 27.64 25.83
CA PRO A 170 -35.37 28.90 25.30
C PRO A 170 -36.14 29.69 26.37
N VAL A 171 -35.74 30.93 26.60
CA VAL A 171 -36.44 31.85 27.48
C VAL A 171 -37.79 32.16 26.83
N ASN A 172 -38.89 31.69 27.43
CA ASN A 172 -40.21 32.09 27.02
C ASN A 172 -40.43 33.57 27.35
N PHE A 173 -40.50 34.40 26.34
CA PHE A 173 -40.98 35.76 26.49
C PHE A 173 -42.51 35.72 26.66
N GLU A 174 -43.02 35.92 27.86
CA GLU A 174 -44.41 36.29 28.08
C GLU A 174 -44.52 37.78 27.75
N ALA A 175 -45.26 38.10 26.69
CA ALA A 175 -45.67 39.46 26.37
C ALA A 175 -46.92 39.81 27.22
N HIS A 176 -46.80 40.85 28.03
CA HIS A 176 -47.96 41.55 28.64
C HIS A 176 -48.44 42.65 27.71
#